data_388259f448225a5220af7c4084011866
#
_entry.id   388259f448225a5220af7c4084011866
#
_cell.length_a   1.000
_cell.length_b   1.000
_cell.length_c   1.000
_cell.angle_alpha   90.00
_cell.angle_beta   90.00
_cell.angle_gamma   90.00
#
_symmetry.space_group_name_H-M   'P 1'
#
loop_
_entity.id
_entity.type
_entity.pdbx_description
1 polymer ?
#
loop_
_entity_poly.entity_id
_entity_poly.type
_entity_poly.pdbx_seq_one_letter_code
_entity_poly.pdbx_strand_id
1 'polypeptide(L)'
;MTIVKRIGEGHLVINIIDLNQKTMILILPGGGYYLLSNRESGPVATKFNLSGYNTAILYYTCKPMIPLDEGLLALKELSKDYKVVVVGFSAGGHLASLLATEKEKYNLEAAILAYPVISLKEYTHEETARNFLGNLISDTERIKYSSHYRVDKNTVPTFIWTTMDDETVPYENTLMMREALDRNKIKNQVIIFPHGVHGLALADETAVVNGNTEVFFRPDIAIWFTEAIKFIKEVESGE
;
A
#
# COMPACT_ATOMS: atom_id res chain seq x y z
N MET A 1 -1.23 3.05 -23.19
CA MET A 1 -2.04 4.33 -23.16
C MET A 1 -2.01 4.87 -21.75
N THR A 2 -1.75 6.17 -21.61
CA THR A 2 -1.77 6.82 -20.28
C THR A 2 -2.95 7.79 -20.20
N ILE A 3 -3.72 7.71 -19.11
CA ILE A 3 -4.87 8.57 -18.84
C ILE A 3 -4.64 9.27 -17.50
N VAL A 4 -4.87 10.57 -17.44
CA VAL A 4 -4.84 11.34 -16.18
C VAL A 4 -6.27 11.74 -15.84
N LYS A 5 -6.71 11.39 -14.64
CA LYS A 5 -8.06 11.67 -14.16
C LYS A 5 -8.03 12.38 -12.82
N ARG A 6 -8.80 13.46 -12.68
CA ARG A 6 -8.93 14.14 -11.39
C ARG A 6 -9.73 13.29 -10.41
N ILE A 7 -9.24 13.17 -9.18
CA ILE A 7 -9.88 12.45 -8.08
C ILE A 7 -9.85 13.37 -6.85
N GLY A 8 -10.98 13.95 -6.49
CA GLY A 8 -11.01 14.97 -5.45
C GLY A 8 -10.15 16.20 -5.81
N GLU A 9 -9.21 16.54 -4.94
CA GLU A 9 -8.18 17.54 -5.18
C GLU A 9 -6.93 16.93 -5.84
N GLY A 10 -6.72 15.61 -5.68
CA GLY A 10 -5.63 14.84 -6.25
C GLY A 10 -5.89 14.37 -7.69
N HIS A 11 -5.07 13.44 -8.17
CA HIS A 11 -5.24 12.87 -9.50
C HIS A 11 -4.76 11.43 -9.58
N LEU A 12 -5.34 10.68 -10.50
CA LEU A 12 -5.05 9.29 -10.82
C LEU A 12 -4.35 9.24 -12.17
N VAL A 13 -3.17 8.64 -12.24
CA VAL A 13 -2.43 8.38 -13.48
C VAL A 13 -2.58 6.90 -13.82
N ILE A 14 -3.37 6.58 -14.84
CA ILE A 14 -3.70 5.22 -15.25
C ILE A 14 -2.85 4.85 -16.46
N ASN A 15 -2.11 3.75 -16.39
CA ASN A 15 -1.32 3.19 -17.49
C ASN A 15 -1.92 1.86 -17.92
N ILE A 16 -2.53 1.84 -19.10
CA ILE A 16 -3.10 0.64 -19.71
C ILE A 16 -2.11 0.12 -20.74
N ILE A 17 -1.54 -1.06 -20.46
CA ILE A 17 -0.60 -1.77 -21.34
C ILE A 17 -1.29 -2.88 -22.13
N ASP A 18 -2.34 -3.48 -21.57
CA ASP A 18 -3.16 -4.51 -22.20
C ASP A 18 -4.66 -4.27 -21.89
N LEU A 19 -5.47 -4.14 -22.93
CA LEU A 19 -6.92 -3.95 -22.79
C LEU A 19 -7.66 -5.22 -22.33
N ASN A 20 -7.03 -6.40 -22.46
CA ASN A 20 -7.58 -7.67 -22.01
C ASN A 20 -7.25 -7.95 -20.54
N GLN A 21 -6.25 -7.29 -19.96
CA GLN A 21 -5.90 -7.43 -18.55
C GLN A 21 -7.04 -6.88 -17.67
N LYS A 22 -7.59 -7.75 -16.82
CA LYS A 22 -8.74 -7.42 -15.95
C LYS A 22 -8.34 -6.96 -14.55
N THR A 23 -7.07 -7.11 -14.19
CA THR A 23 -6.53 -6.65 -12.91
C THR A 23 -5.82 -5.31 -13.08
N MET A 24 -6.14 -4.36 -12.21
CA MET A 24 -5.52 -3.04 -12.10
C MET A 24 -4.77 -2.93 -10.78
N ILE A 25 -3.49 -2.60 -10.82
CA ILE A 25 -2.69 -2.32 -9.64
C ILE A 25 -2.84 -0.84 -9.27
N LEU A 26 -3.52 -0.55 -8.16
CA LEU A 26 -3.62 0.81 -7.61
C LEU A 26 -2.47 1.06 -6.64
N ILE A 27 -1.55 1.95 -7.00
CA ILE A 27 -0.35 2.27 -6.25
C ILE A 27 -0.57 3.53 -5.41
N LEU A 28 -0.27 3.42 -4.12
CA LEU A 28 -0.43 4.44 -3.09
C LEU A 28 0.96 4.73 -2.49
N PRO A 29 1.67 5.77 -2.95
CA PRO A 29 2.99 6.11 -2.44
C PRO A 29 2.96 6.51 -0.95
N GLY A 30 4.06 6.29 -0.25
CA GLY A 30 4.27 6.80 1.11
C GLY A 30 4.72 8.27 1.14
N GLY A 31 5.20 8.70 2.30
CA GLY A 31 5.66 10.05 2.55
C GLY A 31 4.97 10.74 3.73
N GLY A 32 4.51 9.93 4.73
CA GLY A 32 3.99 10.43 6.00
C GLY A 32 2.73 11.29 5.91
N TYR A 33 2.00 11.24 4.78
CA TYR A 33 0.91 12.18 4.44
C TYR A 33 1.36 13.67 4.42
N TYR A 34 2.64 13.89 4.28
CA TYR A 34 3.23 15.22 4.12
C TYR A 34 3.66 15.47 2.66
N LEU A 35 4.19 14.43 2.02
CA LEU A 35 4.60 14.42 0.62
C LEU A 35 4.28 13.05 0.00
N LEU A 36 4.53 12.91 -1.30
CA LEU A 36 4.43 11.64 -2.01
C LEU A 36 5.79 11.21 -2.55
N SER A 37 6.20 9.98 -2.23
CA SER A 37 7.49 9.42 -2.61
C SER A 37 7.53 9.07 -4.10
N ASN A 38 8.42 9.71 -4.86
CA ASN A 38 8.61 9.41 -6.28
C ASN A 38 9.11 7.98 -6.53
N ARG A 39 9.90 7.42 -5.61
CA ARG A 39 10.45 6.06 -5.71
C ARG A 39 9.37 4.97 -5.55
N GLU A 40 8.31 5.29 -4.85
CA GLU A 40 7.18 4.41 -4.56
C GLU A 40 6.00 4.61 -5.53
N SER A 41 6.20 5.37 -6.60
CA SER A 41 5.18 5.69 -7.60
C SER A 41 5.57 5.18 -9.00
N GLY A 42 6.17 6.01 -9.84
CA GLY A 42 6.52 5.69 -11.23
C GLY A 42 7.35 4.42 -11.42
N PRO A 43 8.47 4.23 -10.70
CA PRO A 43 9.27 3.00 -10.79
C PRO A 43 8.46 1.74 -10.45
N VAL A 44 7.62 1.79 -9.41
CA VAL A 44 6.75 0.67 -9.02
C VAL A 44 5.73 0.37 -10.11
N ALA A 45 5.07 1.39 -10.66
CA ALA A 45 4.13 1.22 -11.77
C ALA A 45 4.80 0.59 -12.98
N THR A 46 6.01 1.03 -13.34
CA THR A 46 6.79 0.46 -14.44
C THR A 46 7.08 -1.02 -14.19
N LYS A 47 7.47 -1.41 -12.98
CA LYS A 47 7.77 -2.80 -12.64
C LYS A 47 6.54 -3.70 -12.75
N PHE A 48 5.37 -3.25 -12.28
CA PHE A 48 4.12 -3.98 -12.46
C PHE A 48 3.68 -4.05 -13.93
N ASN A 49 3.85 -2.97 -14.70
CA ASN A 49 3.57 -2.99 -16.15
C ASN A 49 4.46 -4.02 -16.87
N LEU A 50 5.76 -4.09 -16.56
CA LEU A 50 6.66 -5.10 -17.10
C LEU A 50 6.27 -6.53 -16.71
N SER A 51 5.54 -6.70 -15.61
CA SER A 51 4.99 -7.98 -15.15
C SER A 51 3.61 -8.31 -15.75
N GLY A 52 3.09 -7.47 -16.68
CA GLY A 52 1.84 -7.72 -17.42
C GLY A 52 0.58 -7.12 -16.79
N TYR A 53 0.69 -6.29 -15.75
CA TYR A 53 -0.45 -5.65 -15.10
C TYR A 53 -0.65 -4.22 -15.58
N ASN A 54 -1.92 -3.81 -15.73
CA ASN A 54 -2.29 -2.41 -15.84
C ASN A 54 -2.08 -1.73 -14.50
N THR A 55 -1.68 -0.46 -14.48
CA THR A 55 -1.40 0.27 -13.23
C THR A 55 -2.12 1.60 -13.15
N ALA A 56 -2.42 2.02 -11.94
CA ALA A 56 -2.92 3.34 -11.62
C ALA A 56 -2.16 3.87 -10.40
N ILE A 57 -1.62 5.09 -10.47
CA ILE A 57 -0.97 5.75 -9.35
C ILE A 57 -1.91 6.83 -8.84
N LEU A 58 -2.29 6.78 -7.57
CA LEU A 58 -3.05 7.86 -6.94
C LEU A 58 -2.07 8.85 -6.30
N TYR A 59 -1.96 10.02 -6.89
CA TYR A 59 -1.30 11.18 -6.29
C TYR A 59 -2.33 11.91 -5.41
N TYR A 60 -2.51 11.37 -4.21
CA TYR A 60 -3.48 11.88 -3.24
C TYR A 60 -3.01 13.19 -2.59
N THR A 61 -3.98 13.97 -2.15
CA THR A 61 -3.75 15.25 -1.48
C THR A 61 -3.31 15.04 -0.04
N CYS A 62 -2.13 15.53 0.32
CA CYS A 62 -1.57 15.42 1.68
C CYS A 62 -2.23 16.44 2.64
N LYS A 63 -3.51 16.27 2.90
CA LYS A 63 -4.29 17.03 3.89
C LYS A 63 -5.06 16.06 4.79
N PRO A 64 -5.34 16.42 6.05
CA PRO A 64 -6.03 15.53 6.97
C PRO A 64 -7.32 14.94 6.38
N MET A 65 -7.47 13.63 6.49
CA MET A 65 -8.60 12.80 6.04
C MET A 65 -8.81 12.72 4.52
N ILE A 66 -8.34 13.67 3.73
CA ILE A 66 -8.51 13.70 2.27
C ILE A 66 -7.94 12.46 1.56
N PRO A 67 -6.77 11.89 1.95
CA PRO A 67 -6.24 10.69 1.32
C PRO A 67 -7.21 9.50 1.30
N LEU A 68 -7.98 9.31 2.40
CA LEU A 68 -8.95 8.22 2.47
C LEU A 68 -10.11 8.43 1.50
N ASP A 69 -10.67 9.64 1.46
CA ASP A 69 -11.77 9.97 0.53
C ASP A 69 -11.33 9.79 -0.94
N GLU A 70 -10.13 10.26 -1.28
CA GLU A 70 -9.57 10.12 -2.62
C GLU A 70 -9.24 8.66 -2.96
N GLY A 71 -8.76 7.87 -2.00
CA GLY A 71 -8.56 6.43 -2.15
C GLY A 71 -9.86 5.69 -2.46
N LEU A 72 -10.95 6.00 -1.74
CA LEU A 72 -12.28 5.43 -1.98
C LEU A 72 -12.85 5.84 -3.34
N LEU A 73 -12.66 7.10 -3.75
CA LEU A 73 -13.04 7.57 -5.08
C LEU A 73 -12.26 6.87 -6.19
N ALA A 74 -10.95 6.66 -6.01
CA ALA A 74 -10.11 5.92 -6.96
C ALA A 74 -10.56 4.46 -7.09
N LEU A 75 -10.83 3.76 -5.97
CA LEU A 75 -11.40 2.42 -5.99
C LEU A 75 -12.73 2.37 -6.73
N LYS A 76 -13.65 3.30 -6.42
CA LYS A 76 -14.95 3.39 -7.10
C LYS A 76 -14.81 3.57 -8.60
N GLU A 77 -13.84 4.36 -9.03
CA GLU A 77 -13.60 4.60 -10.45
C GLU A 77 -13.04 3.35 -11.14
N LEU A 78 -12.00 2.75 -10.58
CA LEU A 78 -11.33 1.60 -11.18
C LEU A 78 -12.17 0.32 -11.12
N SER A 79 -12.97 0.13 -10.07
CA SER A 79 -13.84 -1.04 -9.88
C SER A 79 -14.96 -1.17 -10.91
N LYS A 80 -15.19 -0.14 -11.75
CA LYS A 80 -16.17 -0.20 -12.85
C LYS A 80 -15.75 -1.20 -13.93
N ASP A 81 -14.45 -1.28 -14.20
CA ASP A 81 -13.90 -2.01 -15.34
C ASP A 81 -12.88 -3.10 -14.93
N TYR A 82 -12.34 -3.01 -13.72
CA TYR A 82 -11.23 -3.84 -13.26
C TYR A 82 -11.48 -4.48 -11.88
N LYS A 83 -10.84 -5.62 -11.65
CA LYS A 83 -10.50 -6.11 -10.32
C LYS A 83 -9.30 -5.31 -9.83
N VAL A 84 -9.33 -4.79 -8.62
CA VAL A 84 -8.29 -3.89 -8.14
C VAL A 84 -7.42 -4.60 -7.10
N VAL A 85 -6.12 -4.51 -7.25
CA VAL A 85 -5.13 -4.83 -6.21
C VAL A 85 -4.53 -3.52 -5.73
N VAL A 86 -4.67 -3.22 -4.44
CA VAL A 86 -4.04 -2.03 -3.86
C VAL A 86 -2.62 -2.34 -3.42
N VAL A 87 -1.68 -1.46 -3.76
CA VAL A 87 -0.27 -1.57 -3.34
C VAL A 87 0.11 -0.28 -2.62
N GLY A 88 0.47 -0.37 -1.34
CA GLY A 88 0.78 0.82 -0.55
C GLY A 88 2.08 0.71 0.22
N PHE A 89 2.79 1.84 0.33
CA PHE A 89 4.09 1.97 0.97
C PHE A 89 4.02 2.90 2.17
N SER A 90 4.53 2.49 3.34
CA SER A 90 4.59 3.38 4.52
C SER A 90 3.22 3.99 4.88
N ALA A 91 3.06 5.30 4.85
CA ALA A 91 1.77 5.98 4.99
C ALA A 91 0.77 5.60 3.88
N GLY A 92 1.23 5.38 2.63
CA GLY A 92 0.40 4.79 1.56
C GLY A 92 0.01 3.34 1.86
N GLY A 93 0.83 2.60 2.62
CA GLY A 93 0.50 1.29 3.18
C GLY A 93 -0.62 1.37 4.22
N HIS A 94 -0.65 2.42 5.03
CA HIS A 94 -1.78 2.72 5.91
C HIS A 94 -3.06 2.95 5.10
N LEU A 95 -3.00 3.79 4.08
CA LEU A 95 -4.14 4.03 3.20
C LEU A 95 -4.60 2.72 2.53
N ALA A 96 -3.68 1.95 1.96
CA ALA A 96 -3.99 0.66 1.33
C ALA A 96 -4.65 -0.32 2.31
N SER A 97 -4.16 -0.38 3.56
CA SER A 97 -4.72 -1.27 4.59
C SER A 97 -6.14 -0.85 5.03
N LEU A 98 -6.44 0.44 5.06
CA LEU A 98 -7.80 0.92 5.27
C LEU A 98 -8.71 0.54 4.09
N LEU A 99 -8.25 0.74 2.85
CA LEU A 99 -9.00 0.34 1.65
C LEU A 99 -9.23 -1.16 1.58
N ALA A 100 -8.29 -1.98 2.05
CA ALA A 100 -8.40 -3.44 2.07
C ALA A 100 -9.62 -3.96 2.86
N THR A 101 -10.17 -3.15 3.77
CA THR A 101 -11.36 -3.46 4.55
C THR A 101 -12.68 -3.07 3.87
N GLU A 102 -12.65 -2.52 2.65
CA GLU A 102 -13.82 -1.99 1.93
C GLU A 102 -14.31 -2.90 0.77
N LYS A 103 -13.93 -4.19 0.78
CA LYS A 103 -14.24 -5.16 -0.29
C LYS A 103 -15.71 -5.24 -0.67
N GLU A 104 -16.62 -5.17 0.30
CA GLU A 104 -18.06 -5.27 0.02
C GLU A 104 -18.59 -4.17 -0.91
N LYS A 105 -17.89 -3.03 -0.98
CA LYS A 105 -18.32 -1.87 -1.76
C LYS A 105 -17.64 -1.76 -3.13
N TYR A 106 -16.51 -2.46 -3.30
CA TYR A 106 -15.65 -2.30 -4.45
C TYR A 106 -15.15 -3.65 -4.96
N ASN A 107 -14.78 -3.72 -6.25
CA ASN A 107 -14.19 -4.92 -6.86
C ASN A 107 -12.71 -5.07 -6.48
N LEU A 108 -12.45 -5.17 -5.16
CA LEU A 108 -11.13 -5.26 -4.58
C LEU A 108 -10.73 -6.73 -4.42
N GLU A 109 -9.56 -7.12 -4.93
CA GLU A 109 -9.08 -8.50 -5.00
C GLU A 109 -8.04 -8.83 -3.92
N ALA A 110 -7.04 -7.94 -3.75
CA ALA A 110 -5.96 -8.14 -2.79
C ALA A 110 -5.33 -6.80 -2.34
N ALA A 111 -4.53 -6.87 -1.30
CA ALA A 111 -3.68 -5.77 -0.84
C ALA A 111 -2.22 -6.21 -0.71
N ILE A 112 -1.29 -5.36 -1.15
CA ILE A 112 0.15 -5.50 -0.97
C ILE A 112 0.64 -4.31 -0.13
N LEU A 113 1.16 -4.60 1.06
CA LEU A 113 1.56 -3.60 2.04
C LEU A 113 3.07 -3.67 2.26
N ALA A 114 3.77 -2.60 1.91
CA ALA A 114 5.22 -2.48 2.06
C ALA A 114 5.55 -1.60 3.28
N TYR A 115 6.22 -2.17 4.29
CA TYR A 115 6.58 -1.49 5.56
C TYR A 115 5.49 -0.52 6.06
N PRO A 116 4.22 -1.01 6.17
CA PRO A 116 3.07 -0.14 6.33
C PRO A 116 2.97 0.43 7.74
N VAL A 117 2.53 1.68 7.86
CA VAL A 117 1.87 2.12 9.09
C VAL A 117 0.53 1.40 9.16
N ILE A 118 0.21 0.79 10.29
CA ILE A 118 -1.04 0.04 10.53
C ILE A 118 -1.81 0.65 11.69
N SER A 119 -1.10 0.90 12.79
CA SER A 119 -1.68 1.54 13.96
C SER A 119 -1.34 3.03 14.01
N LEU A 120 -2.34 3.83 14.34
CA LEU A 120 -2.14 5.25 14.67
C LEU A 120 -2.08 5.46 16.19
N LYS A 121 -2.02 4.37 16.98
CA LYS A 121 -1.98 4.41 18.46
C LYS A 121 -0.76 3.68 19.02
N GLU A 122 -0.66 2.36 18.80
CA GLU A 122 0.44 1.52 19.28
C GLU A 122 1.56 1.49 18.22
N TYR A 123 2.81 1.56 18.63
CA TYR A 123 3.99 1.51 17.72
C TYR A 123 3.86 2.46 16.52
N THR A 124 3.20 3.61 16.73
CA THR A 124 2.86 4.51 15.63
C THR A 124 4.02 5.42 15.24
N HIS A 125 4.08 5.75 13.97
CA HIS A 125 4.83 6.91 13.49
C HIS A 125 3.97 8.17 13.73
N GLU A 126 4.25 8.90 14.79
CA GLU A 126 3.45 10.03 15.29
C GLU A 126 3.19 11.12 14.25
N GLU A 127 4.17 11.42 13.40
CA GLU A 127 4.01 12.40 12.35
C GLU A 127 2.95 11.97 11.34
N THR A 128 2.95 10.70 10.92
CA THR A 128 1.93 10.15 10.03
C THR A 128 0.54 10.25 10.65
N ALA A 129 0.40 9.91 11.94
CA ALA A 129 -0.88 10.01 12.64
C ALA A 129 -1.41 11.46 12.69
N ARG A 130 -0.54 12.41 12.98
CA ARG A 130 -0.88 13.84 13.01
C ARG A 130 -1.25 14.39 11.64
N ASN A 131 -0.48 14.05 10.61
CA ASN A 131 -0.75 14.51 9.25
C ASN A 131 -2.06 13.92 8.71
N PHE A 132 -2.38 12.66 9.04
CA PHE A 132 -3.62 12.02 8.60
C PHE A 132 -4.85 12.54 9.36
N LEU A 133 -4.79 12.63 10.70
CA LEU A 133 -5.94 13.01 11.55
C LEU A 133 -6.09 14.52 11.70
N GLY A 134 -5.00 15.29 11.62
CA GLY A 134 -5.03 16.73 11.85
C GLY A 134 -5.66 17.10 13.20
N ASN A 135 -6.63 18.00 13.18
CA ASN A 135 -7.33 18.45 14.39
C ASN A 135 -8.26 17.38 15.01
N LEU A 136 -8.52 16.26 14.31
CA LEU A 136 -9.33 15.15 14.79
C LEU A 136 -8.54 14.19 15.70
N ILE A 137 -7.26 14.45 15.94
CA ILE A 137 -6.38 13.55 16.68
C ILE A 137 -6.88 13.34 18.11
N SER A 138 -7.37 12.14 18.38
CA SER A 138 -7.84 11.66 19.68
C SER A 138 -7.64 10.16 19.75
N ASP A 139 -7.69 9.57 20.94
CA ASP A 139 -7.56 8.12 21.10
C ASP A 139 -8.64 7.36 20.33
N THR A 140 -9.86 7.86 20.30
CA THR A 140 -10.98 7.27 19.57
C THR A 140 -10.72 7.27 18.06
N GLU A 141 -10.28 8.40 17.49
CA GLU A 141 -10.00 8.47 16.07
C GLU A 141 -8.73 7.70 15.69
N ARG A 142 -7.73 7.66 16.58
CA ARG A 142 -6.54 6.80 16.39
C ARG A 142 -6.95 5.33 16.28
N ILE A 143 -7.79 4.81 17.17
CA ILE A 143 -8.30 3.44 17.12
C ILE A 143 -9.12 3.23 15.85
N LYS A 144 -10.04 4.11 15.54
CA LYS A 144 -10.94 4.03 14.38
C LYS A 144 -10.19 3.92 13.05
N TYR A 145 -9.06 4.63 12.93
CA TYR A 145 -8.23 4.62 11.72
C TYR A 145 -6.97 3.76 11.82
N SER A 146 -6.83 2.95 12.86
CA SER A 146 -5.86 1.86 12.91
C SER A 146 -6.44 0.64 12.22
N SER A 147 -5.89 0.27 11.07
CA SER A 147 -6.54 -0.69 10.15
C SER A 147 -6.70 -2.10 10.72
N HIS A 148 -5.80 -2.55 11.60
CA HIS A 148 -5.92 -3.86 12.25
C HIS A 148 -7.18 -4.03 13.12
N TYR A 149 -7.78 -2.93 13.61
CA TYR A 149 -9.08 -2.96 14.31
C TYR A 149 -10.27 -3.05 13.34
N ARG A 150 -10.06 -2.80 12.06
CA ARG A 150 -11.10 -2.82 11.03
C ARG A 150 -11.18 -4.14 10.27
N VAL A 151 -10.19 -5.01 10.46
CA VAL A 151 -10.14 -6.32 9.79
C VAL A 151 -11.34 -7.17 10.19
N ASP A 152 -12.09 -7.63 9.21
CA ASP A 152 -13.22 -8.54 9.34
C ASP A 152 -13.19 -9.63 8.26
N LYS A 153 -14.21 -10.48 8.22
CA LYS A 153 -14.34 -11.58 7.23
C LYS A 153 -14.38 -11.12 5.76
N ASN A 154 -14.63 -9.82 5.52
CA ASN A 154 -14.73 -9.24 4.18
C ASN A 154 -13.43 -8.53 3.76
N THR A 155 -12.42 -8.50 4.63
CA THR A 155 -11.10 -7.96 4.28
C THR A 155 -10.47 -8.82 3.19
N VAL A 156 -9.78 -8.17 2.24
CA VAL A 156 -9.17 -8.91 1.12
C VAL A 156 -7.91 -9.67 1.54
N PRO A 157 -7.52 -10.73 0.81
CA PRO A 157 -6.20 -11.36 0.91
C PRO A 157 -5.08 -10.32 0.92
N THR A 158 -4.12 -10.45 1.83
CA THR A 158 -3.13 -9.40 2.07
C THR A 158 -1.71 -9.95 2.14
N PHE A 159 -0.83 -9.43 1.29
CA PHE A 159 0.62 -9.64 1.37
C PHE A 159 1.26 -8.47 2.10
N ILE A 160 2.18 -8.74 3.05
CA ILE A 160 2.85 -7.71 3.83
C ILE A 160 4.34 -8.00 3.90
N TRP A 161 5.16 -6.97 3.78
CA TRP A 161 6.58 -7.09 4.09
C TRP A 161 7.12 -5.87 4.83
N THR A 162 8.15 -6.09 5.64
CA THR A 162 8.87 -5.07 6.39
C THR A 162 10.28 -5.54 6.71
N THR A 163 11.07 -4.71 7.38
CA THR A 163 12.39 -5.05 7.95
C THR A 163 12.34 -4.92 9.47
N MET A 164 13.12 -5.75 10.20
CA MET A 164 13.09 -5.78 11.67
C MET A 164 13.73 -4.55 12.31
N ASP A 165 14.67 -3.92 11.63
CA ASP A 165 15.41 -2.76 12.10
C ASP A 165 14.95 -1.44 11.44
N ASP A 166 13.71 -1.41 10.96
CA ASP A 166 13.04 -0.16 10.52
C ASP A 166 12.81 0.76 11.73
N GLU A 167 13.61 1.84 11.82
CA GLU A 167 13.55 2.82 12.92
C GLU A 167 12.41 3.85 12.75
N THR A 168 11.76 3.89 11.58
CA THR A 168 10.69 4.85 11.27
C THR A 168 9.31 4.26 11.54
N VAL A 169 9.05 3.07 11.02
CA VAL A 169 7.81 2.33 11.23
C VAL A 169 8.14 0.97 11.84
N PRO A 170 7.96 0.81 13.16
CA PRO A 170 8.28 -0.46 13.83
C PRO A 170 7.57 -1.65 13.21
N TYR A 171 8.29 -2.76 13.02
CA TYR A 171 7.76 -3.99 12.39
C TYR A 171 6.55 -4.58 13.13
N GLU A 172 6.32 -4.19 14.37
CA GLU A 172 5.13 -4.53 15.15
C GLU A 172 3.83 -4.12 14.46
N ASN A 173 3.85 -3.07 13.62
CA ASN A 173 2.72 -2.73 12.75
C ASN A 173 2.34 -3.93 11.86
N THR A 174 3.32 -4.58 11.25
CA THR A 174 3.11 -5.78 10.43
C THR A 174 2.58 -6.95 11.26
N LEU A 175 3.09 -7.15 12.47
CA LEU A 175 2.62 -8.22 13.36
C LEU A 175 1.17 -8.01 13.80
N MET A 176 0.77 -6.78 14.15
CA MET A 176 -0.61 -6.46 14.51
C MET A 176 -1.58 -6.71 13.35
N MET A 177 -1.19 -6.34 12.12
CA MET A 177 -2.02 -6.61 10.94
C MET A 177 -2.15 -8.11 10.67
N ARG A 178 -1.04 -8.85 10.69
CA ARG A 178 -1.03 -10.30 10.56
C ARG A 178 -1.96 -10.97 11.55
N GLU A 179 -1.83 -10.64 12.84
CA GLU A 179 -2.67 -11.21 13.89
C GLU A 179 -4.17 -10.94 13.63
N ALA A 180 -4.52 -9.74 13.18
CA ALA A 180 -5.90 -9.39 12.87
C ALA A 180 -6.42 -10.18 11.65
N LEU A 181 -5.61 -10.38 10.62
CA LEU A 181 -5.95 -11.19 9.45
C LEU A 181 -6.12 -12.67 9.83
N ASP A 182 -5.20 -13.24 10.63
CA ASP A 182 -5.24 -14.63 11.08
C ASP A 182 -6.51 -14.89 11.93
N ARG A 183 -6.84 -13.99 12.87
CA ARG A 183 -8.08 -14.09 13.68
C ARG A 183 -9.35 -14.14 12.83
N ASN A 184 -9.36 -13.43 11.70
CA ASN A 184 -10.50 -13.38 10.79
C ASN A 184 -10.38 -14.41 9.65
N LYS A 185 -9.36 -15.29 9.67
CA LYS A 185 -9.10 -16.32 8.66
C LYS A 185 -8.94 -15.77 7.23
N ILE A 186 -8.37 -14.57 7.13
CA ILE A 186 -8.05 -13.97 5.85
C ILE A 186 -6.72 -14.52 5.35
N LYS A 187 -6.68 -14.96 4.08
CA LYS A 187 -5.42 -15.39 3.43
C LYS A 187 -4.41 -14.26 3.52
N ASN A 188 -3.24 -14.56 4.08
CA ASN A 188 -2.16 -13.59 4.17
C ASN A 188 -0.79 -14.25 4.01
N GLN A 189 0.18 -13.47 3.54
CA GLN A 189 1.60 -13.82 3.49
C GLN A 189 2.40 -12.66 4.06
N VAL A 190 3.30 -12.98 4.98
CA VAL A 190 4.14 -11.97 5.64
C VAL A 190 5.60 -12.32 5.47
N ILE A 191 6.41 -11.34 5.04
CA ILE A 191 7.87 -11.44 4.98
C ILE A 191 8.46 -10.34 5.87
N ILE A 192 9.26 -10.75 6.84
CA ILE A 192 10.03 -9.84 7.69
C ILE A 192 11.50 -10.08 7.42
N PHE A 193 12.15 -9.13 6.76
CA PHE A 193 13.57 -9.19 6.50
C PHE A 193 14.36 -8.78 7.74
N PRO A 194 15.51 -9.44 8.02
CA PRO A 194 16.26 -9.15 9.25
C PRO A 194 16.82 -7.71 9.30
N HIS A 195 17.23 -7.15 8.16
CA HIS A 195 17.90 -5.86 8.09
C HIS A 195 17.45 -5.02 6.90
N GLY A 196 17.21 -3.72 7.11
CA GLY A 196 16.91 -2.75 6.06
C GLY A 196 16.31 -1.47 6.63
N VAL A 197 16.65 -0.34 6.04
CA VAL A 197 16.09 0.96 6.43
C VAL A 197 14.65 1.11 5.94
N HIS A 198 13.93 2.08 6.50
CA HIS A 198 12.61 2.48 6.00
C HIS A 198 12.65 3.01 4.56
N GLY A 199 11.58 2.80 3.79
CA GLY A 199 11.43 3.42 2.48
C GLY A 199 12.27 2.79 1.37
N LEU A 200 12.50 1.49 1.40
CA LEU A 200 13.27 0.77 0.39
C LEU A 200 12.59 0.65 -0.98
N ALA A 201 11.30 0.95 -1.08
CA ALA A 201 10.53 0.85 -2.33
C ALA A 201 10.72 -0.51 -3.02
N LEU A 202 11.28 -0.55 -4.23
CA LEU A 202 11.61 -1.80 -4.94
C LEU A 202 12.90 -2.46 -4.44
N ALA A 203 13.69 -1.78 -3.62
CA ALA A 203 15.02 -2.22 -3.13
C ALA A 203 16.02 -2.55 -4.26
N ASP A 204 15.77 -2.05 -5.47
CA ASP A 204 16.64 -2.15 -6.65
C ASP A 204 17.27 -0.78 -6.98
N GLU A 205 17.87 -0.65 -8.16
CA GLU A 205 18.56 0.59 -8.58
C GLU A 205 17.65 1.82 -8.57
N THR A 206 16.34 1.62 -8.76
CA THR A 206 15.35 2.73 -8.75
C THR A 206 15.07 3.27 -7.36
N ALA A 207 15.44 2.54 -6.32
CA ALA A 207 15.29 2.94 -4.93
C ALA A 207 16.43 3.84 -4.42
N VAL A 208 17.56 3.90 -5.13
CA VAL A 208 18.77 4.60 -4.69
C VAL A 208 18.56 6.10 -4.60
N VAL A 209 18.89 6.68 -3.44
CA VAL A 209 18.79 8.12 -3.16
C VAL A 209 20.20 8.70 -2.98
N ASN A 210 20.47 9.82 -3.66
CA ASN A 210 21.73 10.55 -3.56
C ASN A 210 22.98 9.68 -3.77
N GLY A 211 22.88 8.63 -4.61
CA GLY A 211 23.97 7.69 -4.88
C GLY A 211 24.28 6.71 -3.75
N ASN A 212 23.48 6.66 -2.68
CA ASN A 212 23.68 5.73 -1.56
C ASN A 212 23.17 4.31 -1.90
N THR A 213 23.94 3.60 -2.73
CA THR A 213 23.65 2.23 -3.17
C THR A 213 23.75 1.23 -2.03
N GLU A 214 24.67 1.38 -1.09
CA GLU A 214 24.87 0.46 0.03
C GLU A 214 23.61 0.32 0.91
N VAL A 215 22.84 1.39 1.03
CA VAL A 215 21.63 1.42 1.86
C VAL A 215 20.38 0.97 1.09
N PHE A 216 20.19 1.50 -0.12
CA PHE A 216 18.93 1.36 -0.84
C PHE A 216 18.92 0.26 -1.92
N PHE A 217 20.08 -0.15 -2.41
CA PHE A 217 20.18 -1.29 -3.32
C PHE A 217 20.32 -2.58 -2.52
N ARG A 218 19.22 -3.29 -2.33
CA ARG A 218 19.09 -4.47 -1.47
C ARG A 218 18.45 -5.63 -2.24
N PRO A 219 19.27 -6.35 -3.07
CA PRO A 219 18.78 -7.48 -3.87
C PRO A 219 18.15 -8.60 -3.01
N ASP A 220 18.62 -8.77 -1.78
CA ASP A 220 18.08 -9.71 -0.79
C ASP A 220 16.64 -9.35 -0.36
N ILE A 221 16.28 -8.07 -0.41
CA ILE A 221 14.93 -7.57 -0.09
C ILE A 221 14.10 -7.43 -1.36
N ALA A 222 14.70 -7.07 -2.50
CA ALA A 222 14.00 -6.88 -3.79
C ALA A 222 13.16 -8.10 -4.23
N ILE A 223 13.44 -9.28 -3.68
CA ILE A 223 12.65 -10.51 -3.88
C ILE A 223 11.19 -10.34 -3.46
N TRP A 224 10.86 -9.38 -2.56
CA TRP A 224 9.50 -9.13 -2.14
C TRP A 224 8.55 -8.91 -3.31
N PHE A 225 9.03 -8.25 -4.37
CA PHE A 225 8.21 -7.98 -5.55
C PHE A 225 7.81 -9.27 -6.28
N THR A 226 8.76 -10.19 -6.45
CA THR A 226 8.48 -11.50 -7.05
C THR A 226 7.48 -12.31 -6.23
N GLU A 227 7.61 -12.29 -4.91
CA GLU A 227 6.69 -12.96 -4.00
C GLU A 227 5.29 -12.31 -4.02
N ALA A 228 5.22 -10.96 -4.09
CA ALA A 228 3.95 -10.26 -4.25
C ALA A 228 3.25 -10.61 -5.58
N ILE A 229 3.99 -10.75 -6.69
CA ILE A 229 3.42 -11.20 -7.98
C ILE A 229 2.88 -12.64 -7.87
N LYS A 230 3.58 -13.55 -7.19
CA LYS A 230 3.10 -14.92 -6.96
C LYS A 230 1.80 -14.90 -6.15
N PHE A 231 1.78 -14.13 -5.06
CA PHE A 231 0.61 -13.97 -4.21
C PHE A 231 -0.61 -13.45 -4.98
N ILE A 232 -0.43 -12.43 -5.84
CA ILE A 232 -1.52 -11.91 -6.69
C ILE A 232 -2.06 -13.02 -7.60
N LYS A 233 -1.19 -13.79 -8.26
CA LYS A 233 -1.58 -14.89 -9.15
C LYS A 233 -2.32 -16.01 -8.43
N GLU A 234 -1.91 -16.36 -7.21
CA GLU A 234 -2.61 -17.32 -6.36
C GLU A 234 -4.02 -16.83 -5.99
N VAL A 235 -4.16 -15.53 -5.69
CA VAL A 235 -5.49 -14.94 -5.41
C VAL A 235 -6.36 -14.94 -6.67
N GLU A 236 -5.79 -14.60 -7.84
CA GLU A 236 -6.51 -14.61 -9.13
C GLU A 236 -6.97 -16.00 -9.54
N SER A 237 -6.20 -17.07 -9.23
CA SER A 237 -6.55 -18.47 -9.51
C SER A 237 -7.53 -19.07 -8.49
N GLY A 238 -7.71 -18.44 -7.34
CA GLY A 238 -8.54 -18.94 -6.25
C GLY A 238 -7.90 -20.07 -5.44
N GLU A 239 -6.57 -20.16 -5.46
CA GLU A 239 -5.74 -21.11 -4.70
C GLU A 239 -5.53 -20.70 -3.24
#